data_f983f8364067651d0cfe026c777371d7
#
_entry.id   f983f8364067651d0cfe026c777371d7
#
_cell.length_a   1.000
_cell.length_b   1.000
_cell.length_c   1.000
_cell.angle_alpha   90.00
_cell.angle_beta   90.00
_cell.angle_gamma   90.00
#
_symmetry.space_group_name_H-M   'P 1'
#
loop_
_entity.id
_entity.type
_entity.pdbx_description
1 polymer ?
#
loop_
_entity_poly.entity_id
_entity_poly.type
_entity_poly.pdbx_seq_one_letter_code
_entity_poly.pdbx_strand_id
1 'polypeptide(L)'
;MTAYKAPLQDMRFILHDVLDSTAHFARLGRDDLTAEIVDAVLEEGAKFNEGVLAPLNRSGDEEGITFKDGEVTTPEGFADAYRQFCENGWASMTGGEDFGGQGFPVSMAAPFQEMMMSANLSFRVYTGLTDGAVFALNMHGTDELKTTYLPKMISGEWTGTMCLTEPHAGTDLALLRTKAEPQADGSYAISGTKIFISGGEQDMSENIIRLRIPRQCRED
;
A
#
# COMPACT_ATOMS: atom_id res chain seq x y z
N MET A 1 -3.24 24.65 -14.84
CA MET A 1 -2.11 23.99 -14.14
C MET A 1 -1.32 23.20 -15.17
N THR A 2 0.02 23.17 -15.09
CA THR A 2 0.84 22.29 -15.91
C THR A 2 0.50 20.84 -15.56
N ALA A 3 0.31 19.98 -16.58
CA ALA A 3 0.12 18.56 -16.37
C ALA A 3 1.34 17.97 -15.63
N TYR A 4 1.11 17.01 -14.73
CA TYR A 4 2.20 16.28 -14.08
C TYR A 4 3.08 15.58 -15.12
N LYS A 5 4.38 15.63 -14.92
CA LYS A 5 5.38 14.90 -15.69
C LYS A 5 6.39 14.26 -14.74
N ALA A 6 6.59 12.96 -14.90
CA ALA A 6 7.55 12.22 -14.10
C ALA A 6 8.99 12.67 -14.44
N PRO A 7 9.84 12.91 -13.42
CA PRO A 7 11.21 13.37 -13.63
C PRO A 7 12.15 12.19 -13.96
N LEU A 8 11.87 11.50 -15.07
CA LEU A 8 12.58 10.26 -15.44
C LEU A 8 14.09 10.46 -15.59
N GLN A 9 14.53 11.62 -16.08
CA GLN A 9 15.96 11.91 -16.24
C GLN A 9 16.67 11.92 -14.88
N ASP A 10 16.07 12.58 -13.87
CA ASP A 10 16.64 12.68 -12.54
C ASP A 10 16.61 11.31 -11.84
N MET A 11 15.53 10.55 -12.01
CA MET A 11 15.40 9.20 -11.46
C MET A 11 16.45 8.24 -12.04
N ARG A 12 16.66 8.26 -13.36
CA ARG A 12 17.71 7.49 -14.02
C ARG A 12 19.10 7.88 -13.52
N PHE A 13 19.39 9.16 -13.46
CA PHE A 13 20.66 9.67 -12.95
C PHE A 13 20.93 9.16 -11.52
N ILE A 14 19.94 9.26 -10.65
CA ILE A 14 20.09 8.77 -9.27
C ILE A 14 20.31 7.25 -9.23
N LEU A 15 19.50 6.48 -9.96
CA LEU A 15 19.57 5.01 -9.90
C LEU A 15 20.83 4.46 -10.59
N HIS A 16 21.20 4.99 -11.74
CA HIS A 16 22.32 4.43 -12.51
C HIS A 16 23.66 5.07 -12.15
N ASP A 17 23.73 6.42 -12.12
CA ASP A 17 25.01 7.11 -11.99
C ASP A 17 25.42 7.36 -10.53
N VAL A 18 24.45 7.59 -9.63
CA VAL A 18 24.76 7.89 -8.22
C VAL A 18 24.78 6.61 -7.36
N LEU A 19 23.75 5.76 -7.49
CA LEU A 19 23.57 4.59 -6.62
C LEU A 19 24.14 3.29 -7.21
N ASP A 20 24.41 3.24 -8.51
CA ASP A 20 24.78 2.01 -9.21
C ASP A 20 23.84 0.85 -8.82
N SER A 21 22.54 1.09 -9.00
CA SER A 21 21.49 0.21 -8.51
C SER A 21 21.58 -1.19 -9.10
N THR A 22 22.01 -1.32 -10.35
CA THR A 22 22.17 -2.62 -11.01
C THR A 22 23.21 -3.48 -10.29
N ALA A 23 24.38 -2.91 -9.96
CA ALA A 23 25.38 -3.63 -9.17
C ALA A 23 24.90 -3.94 -7.75
N HIS A 24 24.06 -3.08 -7.18
CA HIS A 24 23.43 -3.33 -5.89
C HIS A 24 22.46 -4.52 -5.98
N PHE A 25 21.59 -4.56 -6.99
CA PHE A 25 20.64 -5.65 -7.20
C PHE A 25 21.34 -6.99 -7.43
N ALA A 26 22.41 -7.01 -8.21
CA ALA A 26 23.24 -8.21 -8.41
C ALA A 26 23.79 -8.75 -7.07
N ARG A 27 24.25 -7.87 -6.16
CA ARG A 27 24.69 -8.29 -4.80
C ARG A 27 23.56 -8.87 -3.94
N LEU A 28 22.32 -8.56 -4.25
CA LEU A 28 21.13 -9.15 -3.61
C LEU A 28 20.64 -10.43 -4.31
N GLY A 29 21.39 -10.93 -5.32
CA GLY A 29 21.01 -12.11 -6.09
C GLY A 29 19.94 -11.84 -7.15
N ARG A 30 19.75 -10.57 -7.55
CA ARG A 30 18.77 -10.13 -8.55
C ARG A 30 19.49 -9.63 -9.80
N ASP A 31 20.24 -10.52 -10.44
CA ASP A 31 20.93 -10.25 -11.72
C ASP A 31 19.96 -10.03 -12.89
N ASP A 32 18.71 -10.43 -12.71
CA ASP A 32 17.59 -10.18 -13.62
C ASP A 32 17.20 -8.69 -13.71
N LEU A 33 17.48 -7.89 -12.68
CA LEU A 33 17.16 -6.46 -12.65
C LEU A 33 18.24 -5.62 -13.32
N THR A 34 18.31 -5.73 -14.64
CA THR A 34 19.24 -4.96 -15.48
C THR A 34 18.83 -3.49 -15.60
N ALA A 35 19.73 -2.65 -16.14
CA ALA A 35 19.42 -1.23 -16.37
C ALA A 35 18.21 -1.04 -17.30
N GLU A 36 18.07 -1.92 -18.31
CA GLU A 36 16.94 -1.89 -19.24
C GLU A 36 15.61 -2.21 -18.51
N ILE A 37 15.63 -3.16 -17.58
CA ILE A 37 14.44 -3.48 -16.77
C ILE A 37 14.09 -2.31 -15.85
N VAL A 38 15.08 -1.70 -15.19
CA VAL A 38 14.87 -0.51 -14.36
C VAL A 38 14.24 0.61 -15.18
N ASP A 39 14.78 0.90 -16.37
CA ASP A 39 14.26 1.94 -17.26
C ASP A 39 12.83 1.64 -17.74
N ALA A 40 12.55 0.38 -18.09
CA ALA A 40 11.21 -0.02 -18.52
C ALA A 40 10.17 0.17 -17.41
N VAL A 41 10.51 -0.20 -16.17
CA VAL A 41 9.62 0.04 -15.01
C VAL A 41 9.40 1.51 -14.76
N LEU A 42 10.43 2.35 -14.86
CA LEU A 42 10.29 3.80 -14.73
C LEU A 42 9.38 4.39 -15.82
N GLU A 43 9.54 3.97 -17.07
CA GLU A 43 8.75 4.47 -18.20
C GLU A 43 7.27 4.05 -18.09
N GLU A 44 7.00 2.78 -17.81
CA GLU A 44 5.62 2.31 -17.63
C GLU A 44 4.97 2.93 -16.37
N GLY A 45 5.75 3.09 -15.29
CA GLY A 45 5.31 3.81 -14.11
C GLY A 45 4.95 5.26 -14.41
N ALA A 46 5.77 5.96 -15.22
CA ALA A 46 5.47 7.32 -15.64
C ALA A 46 4.18 7.41 -16.46
N LYS A 47 3.98 6.50 -17.42
CA LYS A 47 2.75 6.46 -18.23
C LYS A 47 1.50 6.28 -17.39
N PHE A 48 1.54 5.36 -16.41
CA PHE A 48 0.43 5.13 -15.50
C PHE A 48 0.14 6.37 -14.64
N ASN A 49 1.18 6.95 -14.04
CA ASN A 49 1.02 8.11 -13.16
C ASN A 49 0.58 9.38 -13.91
N GLU A 50 1.14 9.63 -15.10
CA GLU A 50 0.78 10.78 -15.91
C GLU A 50 -0.60 10.65 -16.57
N GLY A 51 -0.91 9.44 -17.08
CA GLY A 51 -2.10 9.21 -17.89
C GLY A 51 -3.34 8.80 -17.08
N VAL A 52 -3.15 8.13 -15.94
CA VAL A 52 -4.26 7.60 -15.13
C VAL A 52 -4.41 8.37 -13.83
N LEU A 53 -3.36 8.50 -13.01
CA LEU A 53 -3.50 9.05 -11.66
C LEU A 53 -3.54 10.57 -11.61
N ALA A 54 -2.69 11.25 -12.38
CA ALA A 54 -2.63 12.72 -12.34
C ALA A 54 -3.94 13.41 -12.77
N PRO A 55 -4.68 12.94 -13.79
CA PRO A 55 -5.99 13.50 -14.11
C PRO A 55 -6.99 13.41 -12.97
N LEU A 56 -6.95 12.31 -12.18
CA LEU A 56 -7.87 12.06 -11.07
C LEU A 56 -7.56 12.87 -9.81
N ASN A 57 -6.38 13.48 -9.71
CA ASN A 57 -6.00 14.22 -8.50
C ASN A 57 -6.94 15.40 -8.24
N ARG A 58 -7.18 16.21 -9.27
CA ARG A 58 -8.04 17.39 -9.14
C ARG A 58 -9.52 17.02 -9.12
N SER A 59 -9.98 16.16 -10.04
CA SER A 59 -11.38 15.76 -10.09
C SER A 59 -11.81 15.07 -8.81
N GLY A 60 -10.95 14.19 -8.25
CA GLY A 60 -11.22 13.53 -6.99
C GLY A 60 -11.29 14.47 -5.79
N ASP A 61 -10.45 15.53 -5.75
CA ASP A 61 -10.49 16.55 -4.70
C ASP A 61 -11.78 17.41 -4.80
N GLU A 62 -12.18 17.78 -6.01
CA GLU A 62 -13.37 18.59 -6.25
C GLU A 62 -14.67 17.80 -5.99
N GLU A 63 -14.73 16.52 -6.34
CA GLU A 63 -15.87 15.64 -6.13
C GLU A 63 -15.97 15.17 -4.67
N GLY A 64 -14.82 14.72 -4.10
CA GLY A 64 -14.75 14.14 -2.78
C GLY A 64 -15.34 12.72 -2.70
N ILE A 65 -15.30 12.14 -1.51
CA ILE A 65 -15.91 10.83 -1.21
C ILE A 65 -17.37 10.99 -0.79
N THR A 66 -18.19 9.98 -1.07
CA THR A 66 -19.56 9.90 -0.58
C THR A 66 -19.64 8.84 0.52
N PHE A 67 -20.22 9.21 1.68
CA PHE A 67 -20.53 8.28 2.75
C PHE A 67 -22.05 8.18 2.91
N LYS A 68 -22.58 6.97 2.74
CA LYS A 68 -24.01 6.72 2.88
C LYS A 68 -24.26 5.31 3.44
N ASP A 69 -25.11 5.20 4.44
CA ASP A 69 -25.56 3.92 5.02
C ASP A 69 -24.43 3.01 5.52
N GLY A 70 -23.29 3.58 5.91
CA GLY A 70 -22.11 2.84 6.38
C GLY A 70 -21.10 2.51 5.29
N GLU A 71 -21.38 2.82 4.04
CA GLU A 71 -20.52 2.56 2.88
C GLU A 71 -19.88 3.85 2.37
N VAL A 72 -18.66 3.72 1.85
CA VAL A 72 -17.90 4.80 1.21
C VAL A 72 -17.80 4.51 -0.28
N THR A 73 -18.18 5.49 -1.10
CA THR A 73 -17.91 5.51 -2.53
C THR A 73 -16.77 6.48 -2.82
N THR A 74 -15.73 6.01 -3.49
CA THR A 74 -14.61 6.84 -3.93
C THR A 74 -15.01 7.71 -5.13
N PRO A 75 -14.28 8.82 -5.43
CA PRO A 75 -14.57 9.66 -6.59
C PRO A 75 -14.53 8.87 -7.91
N GLU A 76 -15.24 9.38 -8.92
CA GLU A 76 -15.27 8.77 -10.25
C GLU A 76 -13.86 8.49 -10.79
N GLY A 77 -13.65 7.28 -11.31
CA GLY A 77 -12.39 6.84 -11.88
C GLY A 77 -11.40 6.20 -10.89
N PHE A 78 -11.55 6.37 -9.56
CA PHE A 78 -10.62 5.79 -8.58
C PHE A 78 -10.66 4.25 -8.58
N ALA A 79 -11.85 3.65 -8.60
CA ALA A 79 -11.98 2.20 -8.64
C ALA A 79 -11.39 1.62 -9.94
N ASP A 80 -11.59 2.28 -11.08
CA ASP A 80 -10.98 1.87 -12.35
C ASP A 80 -9.46 2.03 -12.35
N ALA A 81 -8.94 3.13 -11.80
CA ALA A 81 -7.50 3.32 -11.63
C ALA A 81 -6.88 2.26 -10.71
N TYR A 82 -7.59 1.84 -9.66
CA TYR A 82 -7.12 0.78 -8.77
C TYR A 82 -7.11 -0.58 -9.49
N ARG A 83 -8.12 -0.89 -10.27
CA ARG A 83 -8.14 -2.09 -11.11
C ARG A 83 -6.95 -2.12 -12.06
N GLN A 84 -6.68 -1.01 -12.78
CA GLN A 84 -5.51 -0.89 -13.66
C GLN A 84 -4.18 -1.02 -12.88
N PHE A 85 -4.09 -0.45 -11.67
CA PHE A 85 -2.92 -0.58 -10.79
C PHE A 85 -2.63 -2.07 -10.48
N CYS A 86 -3.66 -2.85 -10.18
CA CYS A 86 -3.52 -4.28 -9.92
C CYS A 86 -3.20 -5.08 -11.19
N GLU A 87 -3.95 -4.87 -12.28
CA GLU A 87 -3.77 -5.58 -13.56
C GLU A 87 -2.38 -5.35 -14.18
N ASN A 88 -1.80 -4.17 -14.01
CA ASN A 88 -0.45 -3.84 -14.47
C ASN A 88 0.65 -4.33 -13.52
N GLY A 89 0.30 -5.03 -12.42
CA GLY A 89 1.25 -5.63 -11.50
C GLY A 89 1.87 -4.67 -10.47
N TRP A 90 1.42 -3.41 -10.40
CA TRP A 90 1.98 -2.44 -9.46
C TRP A 90 1.71 -2.81 -8.00
N ALA A 91 0.56 -3.43 -7.71
CA ALA A 91 0.22 -3.92 -6.37
C ALA A 91 1.17 -5.03 -5.89
N SER A 92 1.62 -5.90 -6.80
CA SER A 92 2.43 -7.07 -6.49
C SER A 92 3.94 -6.83 -6.53
N MET A 93 4.38 -5.62 -6.87
CA MET A 93 5.78 -5.28 -7.21
C MET A 93 6.79 -5.75 -6.16
N THR A 94 6.56 -5.45 -4.89
CA THR A 94 7.47 -5.81 -3.77
C THR A 94 7.00 -7.02 -2.96
N GLY A 95 5.87 -7.62 -3.33
CA GLY A 95 5.35 -8.81 -2.67
C GLY A 95 6.27 -10.02 -2.86
N GLY A 96 6.33 -10.92 -1.88
CA GLY A 96 7.12 -12.14 -1.96
C GLY A 96 6.63 -13.06 -3.08
N GLU A 97 7.57 -13.66 -3.82
CA GLU A 97 7.28 -14.58 -4.93
C GLU A 97 6.47 -15.79 -4.49
N ASP A 98 6.71 -16.30 -3.27
CA ASP A 98 5.96 -17.42 -2.68
C ASP A 98 4.47 -17.14 -2.53
N PHE A 99 4.07 -15.87 -2.55
CA PHE A 99 2.70 -15.40 -2.41
C PHE A 99 2.16 -14.69 -3.66
N GLY A 100 2.82 -14.88 -4.82
CA GLY A 100 2.41 -14.33 -6.11
C GLY A 100 2.89 -12.90 -6.37
N GLY A 101 3.83 -12.39 -5.58
CA GLY A 101 4.50 -11.11 -5.82
C GLY A 101 5.65 -11.23 -6.83
N GLN A 102 6.18 -10.08 -7.24
CA GLN A 102 7.31 -10.01 -8.18
C GLN A 102 8.67 -9.98 -7.47
N GLY A 103 8.70 -9.89 -6.14
CA GLY A 103 9.92 -9.90 -5.34
C GLY A 103 10.88 -8.74 -5.62
N PHE A 104 10.42 -7.62 -6.19
CA PHE A 104 11.30 -6.49 -6.47
C PHE A 104 11.80 -5.86 -5.17
N PRO A 105 13.06 -5.45 -5.10
CA PRO A 105 13.57 -4.69 -3.95
C PRO A 105 12.78 -3.40 -3.73
N VAL A 106 12.60 -2.99 -2.47
CA VAL A 106 11.91 -1.74 -2.13
C VAL A 106 12.53 -0.52 -2.81
N SER A 107 13.86 -0.53 -3.00
CA SER A 107 14.57 0.52 -3.73
C SER A 107 14.15 0.64 -5.21
N MET A 108 13.65 -0.44 -5.82
CA MET A 108 13.09 -0.43 -7.17
C MET A 108 11.66 0.16 -7.18
N ALA A 109 10.89 -0.05 -6.12
CA ALA A 109 9.55 0.51 -5.98
C ALA A 109 9.55 2.00 -5.59
N ALA A 110 10.60 2.48 -4.94
CA ALA A 110 10.66 3.84 -4.41
C ALA A 110 10.41 4.95 -5.45
N PRO A 111 11.01 4.93 -6.66
CA PRO A 111 10.73 5.93 -7.68
C PRO A 111 9.27 5.89 -8.16
N PHE A 112 8.69 4.70 -8.31
CA PHE A 112 7.28 4.56 -8.67
C PHE A 112 6.36 5.15 -7.59
N GLN A 113 6.66 4.90 -6.32
CA GLN A 113 5.91 5.48 -5.20
C GLN A 113 6.03 7.01 -5.16
N GLU A 114 7.20 7.56 -5.47
CA GLU A 114 7.41 9.01 -5.60
C GLU A 114 6.53 9.60 -6.71
N MET A 115 6.49 8.94 -7.88
CA MET A 115 5.59 9.33 -8.97
C MET A 115 4.13 9.33 -8.53
N MET A 116 3.68 8.28 -7.83
CA MET A 116 2.31 8.19 -7.32
C MET A 116 1.98 9.31 -6.33
N MET A 117 2.86 9.58 -5.37
CA MET A 117 2.67 10.66 -4.39
C MET A 117 2.61 12.03 -5.06
N SER A 118 3.40 12.24 -6.10
CA SER A 118 3.43 13.50 -6.84
C SER A 118 2.24 13.67 -7.79
N ALA A 119 1.75 12.57 -8.37
CA ALA A 119 0.62 12.56 -9.29
C ALA A 119 -0.73 12.62 -8.56
N ASN A 120 -0.91 11.77 -7.53
CA ASN A 120 -2.15 11.65 -6.77
C ASN A 120 -1.89 11.04 -5.38
N LEU A 121 -1.63 11.90 -4.40
CA LEU A 121 -1.33 11.46 -3.03
C LEU A 121 -2.51 10.71 -2.40
N SER A 122 -3.75 11.13 -2.67
CA SER A 122 -4.95 10.47 -2.13
C SER A 122 -5.00 9.00 -2.52
N PHE A 123 -4.76 8.70 -3.80
CA PHE A 123 -4.70 7.32 -4.29
C PHE A 123 -3.55 6.54 -3.64
N ARG A 124 -2.37 7.16 -3.50
CA ARG A 124 -1.21 6.50 -2.87
C ARG A 124 -1.44 6.14 -1.40
N VAL A 125 -2.23 6.92 -0.67
CA VAL A 125 -2.55 6.62 0.73
C VAL A 125 -3.31 5.29 0.85
N TYR A 126 -4.27 5.00 -0.03
CA TYR A 126 -4.96 3.70 -0.03
C TYR A 126 -4.01 2.53 -0.27
N THR A 127 -3.19 2.60 -1.32
CA THR A 127 -2.27 1.51 -1.68
C THR A 127 -1.14 1.35 -0.67
N GLY A 128 -0.60 2.46 -0.12
CA GLY A 128 0.50 2.44 0.83
C GLY A 128 0.19 1.80 2.17
N LEU A 129 -1.05 1.86 2.62
CA LEU A 129 -1.47 1.16 3.83
C LEU A 129 -1.49 -0.36 3.62
N THR A 130 -1.86 -0.80 2.42
CA THR A 130 -1.79 -2.21 2.03
C THR A 130 -0.34 -2.71 2.03
N ASP A 131 0.61 -1.93 1.48
CA ASP A 131 2.05 -2.28 1.53
C ASP A 131 2.51 -2.51 2.98
N GLY A 132 2.13 -1.60 3.90
CA GLY A 132 2.46 -1.73 5.31
C GLY A 132 1.85 -2.96 5.97
N ALA A 133 0.60 -3.30 5.63
CA ALA A 133 -0.08 -4.47 6.15
C ALA A 133 0.55 -5.78 5.63
N VAL A 134 0.87 -5.84 4.34
CA VAL A 134 1.59 -6.97 3.71
C VAL A 134 2.95 -7.16 4.39
N PHE A 135 3.70 -6.07 4.59
CA PHE A 135 5.00 -6.15 5.25
C PHE A 135 4.88 -6.68 6.68
N ALA A 136 3.94 -6.17 7.47
CA ALA A 136 3.73 -6.62 8.85
C ALA A 136 3.34 -8.10 8.91
N LEU A 137 2.42 -8.56 8.06
CA LEU A 137 2.04 -9.97 7.97
C LEU A 137 3.20 -10.86 7.54
N ASN A 138 3.98 -10.44 6.55
CA ASN A 138 5.11 -11.21 6.06
C ASN A 138 6.20 -11.39 7.14
N MET A 139 6.46 -10.35 7.93
CA MET A 139 7.48 -10.38 8.98
C MET A 139 7.04 -11.10 10.26
N HIS A 140 5.77 -10.99 10.63
CA HIS A 140 5.31 -11.38 11.97
C HIS A 140 4.11 -12.34 11.96
N GLY A 141 3.46 -12.57 10.84
CA GLY A 141 2.35 -13.50 10.73
C GLY A 141 2.78 -14.95 10.87
N THR A 142 1.88 -15.80 11.38
CA THR A 142 2.05 -17.26 11.30
C THR A 142 1.93 -17.71 9.85
N ASP A 143 2.42 -18.91 9.53
CA ASP A 143 2.33 -19.45 8.15
C ASP A 143 0.87 -19.55 7.68
N GLU A 144 -0.06 -19.87 8.60
CA GLU A 144 -1.49 -19.90 8.32
C GLU A 144 -2.01 -18.50 7.91
N LEU A 145 -1.66 -17.46 8.68
CA LEU A 145 -2.04 -16.07 8.36
C LEU A 145 -1.44 -15.61 7.03
N LYS A 146 -0.16 -15.91 6.80
CA LYS A 146 0.51 -15.57 5.54
C LYS A 146 -0.17 -16.21 4.34
N THR A 147 -0.40 -17.52 4.41
CA THR A 147 -1.04 -18.28 3.33
C THR A 147 -2.47 -17.82 3.06
N THR A 148 -3.19 -17.42 4.11
CA THR A 148 -4.59 -16.97 4.00
C THR A 148 -4.71 -15.58 3.39
N TYR A 149 -3.86 -14.64 3.80
CA TYR A 149 -4.05 -13.20 3.51
C TYR A 149 -3.10 -12.66 2.44
N LEU A 150 -1.82 -13.05 2.45
CA LEU A 150 -0.83 -12.43 1.57
C LEU A 150 -1.14 -12.57 0.08
N PRO A 151 -1.57 -13.73 -0.46
CA PRO A 151 -1.83 -13.84 -1.89
C PRO A 151 -2.88 -12.83 -2.39
N LYS A 152 -3.97 -12.67 -1.64
CA LYS A 152 -5.05 -11.74 -1.99
C LYS A 152 -4.68 -10.27 -1.79
N MET A 153 -3.85 -9.97 -0.79
CA MET A 153 -3.38 -8.61 -0.55
C MET A 153 -2.31 -8.19 -1.56
N ILE A 154 -1.44 -9.11 -1.95
CA ILE A 154 -0.38 -8.86 -2.95
C ILE A 154 -0.99 -8.71 -4.35
N SER A 155 -2.01 -9.49 -4.70
CA SER A 155 -2.73 -9.31 -5.97
C SER A 155 -3.54 -8.02 -6.04
N GLY A 156 -3.85 -7.41 -4.89
CA GLY A 156 -4.73 -6.24 -4.78
C GLY A 156 -6.22 -6.59 -4.72
N GLU A 157 -6.59 -7.87 -4.71
CA GLU A 157 -7.98 -8.31 -4.50
C GLU A 157 -8.50 -7.80 -3.15
N TRP A 158 -7.64 -7.82 -2.12
CA TRP A 158 -7.91 -7.26 -0.80
C TRP A 158 -6.92 -6.16 -0.46
N THR A 159 -7.39 -5.11 0.18
CA THR A 159 -6.54 -4.03 0.71
C THR A 159 -6.25 -4.24 2.20
N GLY A 160 -5.33 -3.45 2.71
CA GLY A 160 -5.00 -3.41 4.13
C GLY A 160 -5.06 -2.00 4.70
N THR A 161 -5.38 -1.90 5.99
CA THR A 161 -5.31 -0.64 6.73
C THR A 161 -4.84 -0.87 8.16
N MET A 162 -4.30 0.18 8.79
CA MET A 162 -3.86 0.15 10.17
C MET A 162 -4.82 0.95 11.06
N CYS A 163 -5.41 0.29 12.05
CA CYS A 163 -6.28 0.90 13.04
C CYS A 163 -5.50 1.17 14.33
N LEU A 164 -4.88 2.33 14.44
CA LEU A 164 -4.00 2.71 15.55
C LEU A 164 -4.65 3.76 16.45
N THR A 165 -4.95 4.93 15.91
CA THR A 165 -5.39 6.12 16.65
C THR A 165 -6.73 5.91 17.36
N GLU A 166 -6.83 6.42 18.58
CA GLU A 166 -8.06 6.47 19.38
C GLU A 166 -8.42 7.94 19.70
N PRO A 167 -9.65 8.26 20.10
CA PRO A 167 -10.07 9.65 20.35
C PRO A 167 -9.19 10.41 21.35
N HIS A 168 -8.48 9.71 22.21
CA HIS A 168 -7.63 10.26 23.27
C HIS A 168 -6.17 9.85 23.15
N ALA A 169 -5.80 9.06 22.14
CA ALA A 169 -4.47 8.50 21.97
C ALA A 169 -4.06 8.45 20.48
N GLY A 170 -3.13 9.28 20.08
CA GLY A 170 -2.57 9.30 18.74
C GLY A 170 -1.06 9.21 18.79
N THR A 171 -0.40 10.30 19.21
CA THR A 171 1.05 10.34 19.38
C THR A 171 1.51 9.52 20.59
N ASP A 172 0.82 9.65 21.72
CA ASP A 172 1.11 8.83 22.90
C ASP A 172 0.27 7.53 22.88
N LEU A 173 0.91 6.46 22.40
CA LEU A 173 0.29 5.13 22.30
C LEU A 173 0.16 4.41 23.64
N ALA A 174 0.82 4.86 24.69
CA ALA A 174 0.67 4.29 26.04
C ALA A 174 -0.75 4.47 26.58
N LEU A 175 -1.50 5.42 26.05
CA LEU A 175 -2.89 5.72 26.42
C LEU A 175 -3.94 4.84 25.71
N LEU A 176 -3.55 3.94 24.80
CA LEU A 176 -4.49 3.08 24.07
C LEU A 176 -5.38 2.29 25.05
N ARG A 177 -6.69 2.23 24.76
CA ARG A 177 -7.69 1.56 25.57
C ARG A 177 -8.35 0.36 24.87
N THR A 178 -8.21 0.24 23.54
CA THR A 178 -8.70 -0.95 22.81
C THR A 178 -8.13 -2.19 23.41
N LYS A 179 -8.98 -3.19 23.70
CA LYS A 179 -8.60 -4.47 24.28
C LYS A 179 -8.84 -5.59 23.29
N ALA A 180 -8.03 -6.63 23.39
CA ALA A 180 -8.22 -7.90 22.70
C ALA A 180 -8.26 -9.00 23.76
N GLU A 181 -9.43 -9.60 23.98
CA GLU A 181 -9.67 -10.63 24.98
C GLU A 181 -9.65 -12.01 24.29
N PRO A 182 -8.76 -12.94 24.70
CA PRO A 182 -8.68 -14.26 24.09
C PRO A 182 -9.98 -15.05 24.26
N GLN A 183 -10.37 -15.80 23.25
CA GLN A 183 -11.55 -16.66 23.23
C GLN A 183 -11.14 -18.15 23.23
N ALA A 184 -12.06 -19.02 23.57
CA ALA A 184 -11.80 -20.47 23.66
C ALA A 184 -11.45 -21.12 22.29
N ASP A 185 -11.82 -20.50 21.19
CA ASP A 185 -11.54 -20.95 19.82
C ASP A 185 -10.21 -20.43 19.26
N GLY A 186 -9.42 -19.71 20.07
CA GLY A 186 -8.15 -19.09 19.66
C GLY A 186 -8.30 -17.73 19.00
N SER A 187 -9.51 -17.23 18.81
CA SER A 187 -9.77 -15.87 18.34
C SER A 187 -9.69 -14.85 19.48
N TYR A 188 -9.82 -13.55 19.15
CA TYR A 188 -9.86 -12.47 20.14
C TYR A 188 -11.12 -11.63 19.96
N ALA A 189 -11.84 -11.38 21.04
CA ALA A 189 -12.88 -10.37 21.08
C ALA A 189 -12.23 -8.99 21.25
N ILE A 190 -12.40 -8.12 20.23
CA ILE A 190 -11.81 -6.79 20.24
C ILE A 190 -12.87 -5.76 20.62
N SER A 191 -12.59 -4.94 21.64
CA SER A 191 -13.46 -3.84 22.09
C SER A 191 -12.70 -2.53 22.17
N GLY A 192 -13.29 -1.44 21.65
CA GLY A 192 -12.69 -0.10 21.62
C GLY A 192 -13.10 0.67 20.38
N THR A 193 -12.70 1.94 20.33
CA THR A 193 -13.00 2.85 19.20
C THR A 193 -11.70 3.37 18.62
N LYS A 194 -11.51 3.15 17.33
CA LYS A 194 -10.41 3.71 16.53
C LYS A 194 -10.96 4.83 15.64
N ILE A 195 -10.18 5.89 15.42
CA ILE A 195 -10.55 7.04 14.60
C ILE A 195 -9.46 7.36 13.57
N PHE A 196 -9.80 8.13 12.55
CA PHE A 196 -8.89 8.57 11.49
C PHE A 196 -8.21 7.39 10.78
N ILE A 197 -9.00 6.39 10.41
CA ILE A 197 -8.50 5.20 9.73
C ILE A 197 -8.55 5.43 8.23
N SER A 198 -7.41 5.80 7.64
CA SER A 198 -7.28 5.95 6.19
C SER A 198 -7.53 4.61 5.50
N GLY A 199 -8.35 4.60 4.45
CA GLY A 199 -8.70 3.37 3.74
C GLY A 199 -9.45 2.34 4.59
N GLY A 200 -10.08 2.75 5.71
CA GLY A 200 -10.85 1.86 6.59
C GLY A 200 -12.18 1.39 5.99
N GLU A 201 -12.68 2.12 5.01
CA GLU A 201 -13.82 1.77 4.16
C GLU A 201 -13.63 2.38 2.78
N GLN A 202 -13.91 1.63 1.71
CA GLN A 202 -13.78 2.06 0.32
C GLN A 202 -14.35 0.99 -0.64
N ASP A 203 -14.64 1.36 -1.87
CA ASP A 203 -15.28 0.53 -2.90
C ASP A 203 -14.32 0.04 -4.02
N MET A 204 -13.01 0.15 -3.82
CA MET A 204 -12.01 -0.22 -4.83
C MET A 204 -11.59 -1.69 -4.78
N SER A 205 -11.75 -2.36 -3.63
CA SER A 205 -11.35 -3.76 -3.42
C SER A 205 -12.46 -4.58 -2.79
N GLU A 206 -12.41 -5.90 -2.96
CA GLU A 206 -13.45 -6.81 -2.43
C GLU A 206 -13.48 -6.88 -0.90
N ASN A 207 -12.34 -6.65 -0.24
CA ASN A 207 -12.23 -6.75 1.21
C ASN A 207 -11.11 -5.86 1.75
N ILE A 208 -11.21 -5.49 3.02
CA ILE A 208 -10.24 -4.66 3.72
C ILE A 208 -9.76 -5.37 4.98
N ILE A 209 -8.48 -5.73 5.02
CA ILE A 209 -7.84 -6.33 6.19
C ILE A 209 -7.42 -5.23 7.16
N ARG A 210 -8.04 -5.22 8.34
CA ARG A 210 -7.82 -4.17 9.33
C ARG A 210 -6.83 -4.64 10.39
N LEU A 211 -5.58 -4.20 10.33
CA LEU A 211 -4.59 -4.43 11.38
C LEU A 211 -4.91 -3.55 12.59
N ARG A 212 -5.37 -4.14 13.67
CA ARG A 212 -5.71 -3.42 14.89
C ARG A 212 -4.60 -3.60 15.94
N ILE A 213 -4.16 -2.49 16.52
CA ILE A 213 -3.17 -2.49 17.59
C ILE A 213 -3.93 -2.28 18.92
N PRO A 214 -4.18 -3.33 19.69
CA PRO A 214 -4.76 -3.23 21.02
C PRO A 214 -3.67 -2.92 22.05
N ARG A 215 -4.07 -2.45 23.23
CA ARG A 215 -3.22 -2.48 24.42
C ARG A 215 -2.98 -3.95 24.77
N GLN A 216 -1.72 -4.37 24.88
CA GLN A 216 -1.42 -5.70 25.41
C GLN A 216 -1.97 -5.82 26.83
N CYS A 217 -2.87 -6.77 27.08
CA CYS A 217 -3.09 -7.27 28.41
C CYS A 217 -1.78 -7.93 28.84
N ARG A 218 -1.02 -7.31 29.74
CA ARG A 218 0.04 -8.04 30.43
C ARG A 218 -0.66 -9.13 31.23
N GLU A 219 -0.31 -10.38 31.01
CA GLU A 219 -0.54 -11.41 31.98
C GLU A 219 0.29 -11.01 33.22
N ASP A 220 -0.38 -10.65 34.31
CA ASP A 220 0.23 -10.39 35.60
C ASP A 220 0.75 -11.70 36.21
#